data_658c013fc13f0be129fe53dbefdb19a4
#
_entry.id   658c013fc13f0be129fe53dbefdb19a4
#
_cell.length_a   1.000
_cell.length_b   1.000
_cell.length_c   1.000
_cell.angle_alpha   90.00
_cell.angle_beta   90.00
_cell.angle_gamma   90.00
#
_symmetry.space_group_name_H-M   'P 1'
#
loop_
_entity.id
_entity.type
_entity.pdbx_description
1 polymer ?
#
loop_
_entity_poly.entity_id
_entity_poly.type
_entity_poly.pdbx_seq_one_letter_code
_entity_poly.pdbx_strand_id
1 'polypeptide(L)'
;MEEEAARIKSYRDTQRKRRVSEHLPVVALTGYTNSGKSTLLNALTKADVYTGDKLFATLDPTTRRTTLPDHSPVLISDTVGFIKKLPTSLVTAFRATLEEVAVADILLHVVDASHPNVLEHISSVHDVLSDLGAVDKPMITVLNKADRVRKEDLAWLVAQVPNPVIASATMRFGLGSILNKIQEVISEVCPERQKYSA
;
A
#
# COMPACT_ATOMS: atom_id res chain seq x y z
N MET A 1 -19.41 -3.57 22.48
CA MET A 1 -18.61 -4.19 21.40
C MET A 1 -19.31 -4.14 20.03
N GLU A 2 -20.57 -4.64 19.89
CA GLU A 2 -21.30 -4.58 18.62
C GLU A 2 -21.65 -3.14 18.18
N GLU A 3 -22.08 -2.27 19.10
CA GLU A 3 -22.37 -0.85 18.81
C GLU A 3 -21.12 -0.07 18.36
N GLU A 4 -19.98 -0.36 18.94
CA GLU A 4 -18.72 0.30 18.59
C GLU A 4 -18.22 -0.14 17.21
N ALA A 5 -18.37 -1.43 16.87
CA ALA A 5 -18.09 -1.95 15.53
C ALA A 5 -19.04 -1.36 14.48
N ALA A 6 -20.32 -1.20 14.79
CA ALA A 6 -21.31 -0.56 13.91
C ALA A 6 -21.00 0.93 13.69
N ARG A 7 -20.54 1.63 14.71
CA ARG A 7 -20.16 3.05 14.66
C ARG A 7 -18.89 3.27 13.81
N ILE A 8 -17.91 2.39 13.98
CA ILE A 8 -16.68 2.39 13.15
C ILE A 8 -17.03 2.11 11.69
N LYS A 9 -17.91 1.14 11.42
CA LYS A 9 -18.38 0.81 10.07
C LYS A 9 -19.12 2.01 9.42
N SER A 10 -20.04 2.64 10.14
CA SER A 10 -20.78 3.82 9.66
C SER A 10 -19.85 5.00 9.36
N TYR A 11 -18.85 5.25 10.22
CA TYR A 11 -17.85 6.28 9.98
C TYR A 11 -17.01 5.99 8.72
N ARG A 12 -16.59 4.74 8.53
CA ARG A 12 -15.86 4.29 7.32
C ARG A 12 -16.72 4.45 6.05
N ASP A 13 -17.98 4.05 6.09
CA ASP A 13 -18.91 4.20 4.96
C ASP A 13 -19.12 5.69 4.59
N THR A 14 -19.17 6.56 5.56
CA THR A 14 -19.28 8.02 5.34
C THR A 14 -18.00 8.58 4.72
N GLN A 15 -16.84 8.21 5.22
CA GLN A 15 -15.54 8.57 4.64
C GLN A 15 -15.40 8.04 3.20
N ARG A 16 -15.84 6.80 2.95
CA ARG A 16 -15.85 6.19 1.63
C ARG A 16 -16.73 6.93 0.64
N LYS A 17 -17.96 7.30 1.05
CA LYS A 17 -18.87 8.10 0.20
C LYS A 17 -18.25 9.46 -0.16
N ARG A 18 -17.57 10.11 0.79
CA ARG A 18 -16.90 11.37 0.56
C ARG A 18 -15.71 11.23 -0.42
N ARG A 19 -14.92 10.15 -0.31
CA ARG A 19 -13.82 9.84 -1.26
C ARG A 19 -14.34 9.66 -2.68
N VAL A 20 -15.44 8.93 -2.84
CA VAL A 20 -16.10 8.73 -4.14
C VAL A 20 -16.65 10.04 -4.70
N SER A 21 -17.20 10.92 -3.86
CA SER A 21 -17.73 12.23 -4.31
C SER A 21 -16.63 13.22 -4.69
N GLU A 22 -15.45 13.15 -4.06
CA GLU A 22 -14.30 14.01 -4.38
C GLU A 22 -13.46 13.47 -5.55
N HIS A 23 -13.78 12.29 -6.10
CA HIS A 23 -13.11 11.65 -7.25
C HIS A 23 -11.58 11.51 -7.10
N LEU A 24 -11.06 11.52 -5.88
CA LEU A 24 -9.62 11.40 -5.63
C LEU A 24 -9.14 9.95 -5.87
N PRO A 25 -8.01 9.77 -6.58
CA PRO A 25 -7.41 8.44 -6.73
C PRO A 25 -7.02 7.85 -5.38
N VAL A 26 -7.21 6.55 -5.22
CA VAL A 26 -6.89 5.80 -4.00
C VAL A 26 -5.81 4.76 -4.29
N VAL A 27 -4.70 4.85 -3.56
CA VAL A 27 -3.59 3.88 -3.59
C VAL A 27 -3.61 3.08 -2.29
N ALA A 28 -3.79 1.76 -2.38
CA ALA A 28 -3.69 0.90 -1.20
C ALA A 28 -2.29 0.28 -1.08
N LEU A 29 -1.68 0.44 0.10
CA LEU A 29 -0.43 -0.25 0.42
C LEU A 29 -0.74 -1.71 0.70
N THR A 30 -0.16 -2.62 -0.06
CA THR A 30 -0.25 -4.06 0.16
C THR A 30 1.14 -4.63 0.42
N GLY A 31 1.24 -5.80 1.01
CA GLY A 31 2.53 -6.44 1.23
C GLY A 31 2.55 -7.28 2.48
N TYR A 32 3.58 -8.11 2.58
CA TYR A 32 3.75 -9.01 3.72
C TYR A 32 3.88 -8.23 5.03
N THR A 33 3.56 -8.89 6.16
CA THR A 33 3.72 -8.25 7.47
C THR A 33 5.18 -7.81 7.67
N ASN A 34 5.39 -6.68 8.35
CA ASN A 34 6.71 -6.07 8.57
C ASN A 34 7.50 -5.68 7.30
N SER A 35 6.87 -5.57 6.13
CA SER A 35 7.55 -5.04 4.93
C SER A 35 7.80 -3.52 4.96
N GLY A 36 7.26 -2.83 5.96
CA GLY A 36 7.46 -1.39 6.16
C GLY A 36 6.38 -0.50 5.55
N LYS A 37 5.14 -1.01 5.34
CA LYS A 37 4.00 -0.26 4.79
C LYS A 37 3.71 1.03 5.55
N SER A 38 3.49 0.95 6.86
CA SER A 38 3.18 2.11 7.70
C SER A 38 4.33 3.12 7.75
N THR A 39 5.59 2.63 7.77
CA THR A 39 6.77 3.48 7.68
C THR A 39 6.82 4.21 6.34
N LEU A 40 6.51 3.51 5.25
CA LEU A 40 6.45 4.08 3.90
C LEU A 40 5.31 5.10 3.78
N LEU A 41 4.12 4.82 4.32
CA LEU A 41 3.02 5.78 4.38
C LEU A 41 3.46 7.08 5.05
N ASN A 42 4.08 7.00 6.24
CA ASN A 42 4.57 8.16 6.96
C ASN A 42 5.61 8.94 6.15
N ALA A 43 6.53 8.23 5.49
CA ALA A 43 7.56 8.85 4.67
C ALA A 43 6.98 9.60 3.46
N LEU A 44 5.96 9.04 2.79
CA LEU A 44 5.29 9.64 1.62
C LEU A 44 4.38 10.81 2.00
N THR A 45 3.74 10.77 3.18
CA THR A 45 2.74 11.75 3.58
C THR A 45 3.25 12.81 4.57
N LYS A 46 4.55 12.76 4.92
CA LYS A 46 5.20 13.66 5.92
C LYS A 46 4.47 13.68 7.28
N ALA A 47 3.87 12.58 7.66
CA ALA A 47 3.10 12.45 8.89
C ALA A 47 3.79 11.48 9.86
N ASP A 48 3.63 11.73 11.17
CA ASP A 48 4.12 10.84 12.23
C ASP A 48 3.01 9.88 12.67
N VAL A 49 3.09 8.63 12.23
CA VAL A 49 2.26 7.53 12.76
C VAL A 49 3.18 6.57 13.49
N TYR A 50 2.67 6.01 14.59
CA TYR A 50 3.38 4.96 15.33
C TYR A 50 3.73 3.79 14.40
N THR A 51 5.02 3.57 14.23
CA THR A 51 5.57 2.46 13.46
C THR A 51 6.27 1.53 14.44
N GLY A 52 5.69 0.34 14.68
CA GLY A 52 6.31 -0.68 15.53
C GLY A 52 6.79 -1.86 14.70
N ASP A 53 7.93 -2.45 15.06
CA ASP A 53 8.44 -3.73 14.50
C ASP A 53 7.62 -4.94 14.96
N LYS A 54 6.32 -4.77 15.13
CA LYS A 54 5.41 -5.85 15.56
C LYS A 54 4.65 -6.38 14.36
N LEU A 55 4.42 -7.71 14.37
CA LEU A 55 3.47 -8.33 13.45
C LEU A 55 2.09 -7.67 13.65
N PHE A 56 1.44 -7.27 12.54
CA PHE A 56 0.14 -6.56 12.56
C PHE A 56 0.17 -5.21 13.30
N ALA A 57 1.20 -4.38 13.05
CA ALA A 57 1.27 -3.03 13.62
C ALA A 57 0.07 -2.15 13.23
N THR A 58 -0.55 -2.41 12.08
CA THR A 58 -1.77 -1.74 11.60
C THR A 58 -2.93 -2.73 11.65
N LEU A 59 -3.89 -2.50 12.53
CA LEU A 59 -5.15 -3.27 12.63
C LEU A 59 -6.31 -2.52 11.95
N ASP A 60 -6.29 -1.18 11.98
CA ASP A 60 -7.27 -0.32 11.34
C ASP A 60 -6.64 0.42 10.15
N PRO A 61 -7.27 0.37 8.97
CA PRO A 61 -6.77 1.09 7.79
C PRO A 61 -6.64 2.59 8.07
N THR A 62 -5.47 3.13 7.83
CA THR A 62 -5.22 4.57 7.96
C THR A 62 -5.06 5.17 6.56
N THR A 63 -6.00 6.04 6.17
CA THR A 63 -5.92 6.75 4.89
C THR A 63 -5.39 8.15 5.09
N ARG A 64 -4.46 8.56 4.23
CA ARG A 64 -3.86 9.89 4.25
C ARG A 64 -3.85 10.51 2.87
N ARG A 65 -4.05 11.83 2.83
CA ARG A 65 -3.90 12.61 1.62
C ARG A 65 -2.45 13.07 1.47
N THR A 66 -1.93 12.93 0.26
CA THR A 66 -0.63 13.51 -0.13
C THR A 66 -0.75 14.16 -1.51
N THR A 67 0.31 14.81 -1.95
CA THR A 67 0.36 15.53 -3.22
C THR A 67 1.37 14.87 -4.14
N LEU A 68 0.98 14.61 -5.36
CA LEU A 68 1.85 14.10 -6.42
C LEU A 68 2.76 15.20 -6.97
N PRO A 69 3.80 14.88 -7.76
CA PRO A 69 4.71 15.88 -8.34
C PRO A 69 4.02 16.94 -9.21
N ASP A 70 2.91 16.62 -9.86
CA ASP A 70 2.07 17.54 -10.63
C ASP A 70 1.10 18.36 -9.76
N HIS A 71 1.26 18.34 -8.44
CA HIS A 71 0.39 18.96 -7.44
C HIS A 71 -1.01 18.37 -7.32
N SER A 72 -1.35 17.32 -8.06
CA SER A 72 -2.63 16.62 -7.89
C SER A 72 -2.69 15.88 -6.55
N PRO A 73 -3.86 15.84 -5.90
CA PRO A 73 -4.02 15.12 -4.66
C PRO A 73 -4.27 13.62 -4.89
N VAL A 74 -3.71 12.78 -4.01
CA VAL A 74 -3.92 11.34 -3.97
C VAL A 74 -4.14 10.87 -2.54
N LEU A 75 -4.98 9.86 -2.37
CA LEU A 75 -5.17 9.18 -1.08
C LEU A 75 -4.31 7.93 -1.03
N ILE A 76 -3.55 7.76 0.05
CA ILE A 76 -2.77 6.54 0.30
C ILE A 76 -3.34 5.88 1.56
N SER A 77 -3.75 4.62 1.45
CA SER A 77 -4.33 3.84 2.55
C SER A 77 -3.34 2.75 2.99
N ASP A 78 -3.01 2.72 4.28
CA ASP A 78 -2.27 1.62 4.88
C ASP A 78 -3.22 0.46 5.15
N THR A 79 -2.78 -0.75 4.90
CA THR A 79 -3.57 -1.95 5.13
C THR A 79 -2.87 -2.91 6.07
N VAL A 80 -3.62 -3.86 6.64
CA VAL A 80 -3.03 -4.93 7.45
C VAL A 80 -2.08 -5.76 6.59
N GLY A 81 -0.90 -6.10 7.13
CA GLY A 81 0.08 -6.92 6.43
C GLY A 81 -0.39 -8.36 6.21
N PHE A 82 -0.18 -8.89 5.03
CA PHE A 82 -0.49 -10.29 4.72
C PHE A 82 0.47 -11.25 5.42
N ILE A 83 0.00 -12.43 5.75
CA ILE A 83 0.78 -13.55 6.27
C ILE A 83 0.40 -14.85 5.54
N LYS A 84 1.36 -15.78 5.53
CA LYS A 84 1.15 -17.14 5.00
C LYS A 84 0.26 -17.92 5.97
N LYS A 85 -1.01 -18.16 5.66
CA LYS A 85 -2.05 -18.75 6.50
C LYS A 85 -2.61 -17.79 7.56
N LEU A 86 -3.72 -17.16 7.20
CA LEU A 86 -4.55 -16.36 8.09
C LEU A 86 -5.22 -17.25 9.15
N PRO A 87 -5.01 -17.00 10.45
CA PRO A 87 -5.85 -17.58 11.47
C PRO A 87 -7.31 -17.12 11.30
N THR A 88 -8.26 -18.05 11.41
CA THR A 88 -9.69 -17.76 11.29
C THR A 88 -10.18 -16.69 12.27
N SER A 89 -9.51 -16.53 13.42
CA SER A 89 -9.79 -15.49 14.42
C SER A 89 -9.46 -14.06 13.94
N LEU A 90 -8.63 -13.90 12.91
CA LEU A 90 -8.24 -12.60 12.35
C LEU A 90 -9.04 -12.21 11.08
N VAL A 91 -9.95 -13.07 10.63
CA VAL A 91 -10.76 -12.83 9.41
C VAL A 91 -11.54 -11.51 9.48
N THR A 92 -12.00 -11.10 10.68
CA THR A 92 -12.73 -9.83 10.82
C THR A 92 -11.84 -8.59 10.64
N ALA A 93 -10.61 -8.62 11.16
CA ALA A 93 -9.63 -7.55 10.94
C ALA A 93 -9.19 -7.50 9.46
N PHE A 94 -9.10 -8.66 8.82
CA PHE A 94 -8.79 -8.78 7.41
C PHE A 94 -9.91 -8.28 6.48
N ARG A 95 -11.17 -8.39 6.85
CA ARG A 95 -12.28 -7.81 6.05
C ARG A 95 -12.08 -6.33 5.77
N ALA A 96 -11.65 -5.55 6.77
CA ALA A 96 -11.36 -4.13 6.57
C ALA A 96 -10.23 -3.87 5.56
N THR A 97 -9.19 -4.71 5.59
CA THR A 97 -8.09 -4.67 4.60
C THR A 97 -8.56 -5.06 3.20
N LEU A 98 -9.42 -6.10 3.12
CA LEU A 98 -10.02 -6.56 1.87
C LEU A 98 -10.87 -5.45 1.22
N GLU A 99 -11.61 -4.70 2.02
CA GLU A 99 -12.43 -3.58 1.54
C GLU A 99 -11.56 -2.44 0.97
N GLU A 100 -10.44 -2.09 1.61
CA GLU A 100 -9.53 -1.05 1.10
C GLU A 100 -8.83 -1.48 -0.20
N VAL A 101 -8.38 -2.74 -0.31
CA VAL A 101 -7.82 -3.29 -1.54
C VAL A 101 -8.86 -3.31 -2.66
N ALA A 102 -10.10 -3.69 -2.35
CA ALA A 102 -11.18 -3.76 -3.33
C ALA A 102 -11.54 -2.39 -3.92
N VAL A 103 -11.49 -1.31 -3.12
CA VAL A 103 -11.85 0.05 -3.56
C VAL A 103 -10.67 0.85 -4.11
N ALA A 104 -9.44 0.40 -3.93
CA ALA A 104 -8.26 1.08 -4.45
C ALA A 104 -8.24 1.07 -5.98
N ASP A 105 -7.77 2.18 -6.56
CA ASP A 105 -7.51 2.29 -8.00
C ASP A 105 -6.17 1.66 -8.36
N ILE A 106 -5.19 1.73 -7.45
CA ILE A 106 -3.81 1.22 -7.63
C ILE A 106 -3.38 0.50 -6.35
N LEU A 107 -2.64 -0.58 -6.50
CA LEU A 107 -1.97 -1.28 -5.42
C LEU A 107 -0.49 -0.90 -5.37
N LEU A 108 0.01 -0.51 -4.20
CA LEU A 108 1.43 -0.31 -3.96
C LEU A 108 1.94 -1.50 -3.14
N HIS A 109 2.54 -2.46 -3.83
CA HIS A 109 3.07 -3.69 -3.22
C HIS A 109 4.43 -3.42 -2.58
N VAL A 110 4.45 -3.31 -1.26
CA VAL A 110 5.66 -3.02 -0.47
C VAL A 110 6.34 -4.33 -0.08
N VAL A 111 7.55 -4.54 -0.58
CA VAL A 111 8.37 -5.73 -0.40
C VAL A 111 9.58 -5.41 0.48
N ASP A 112 9.84 -6.20 1.51
CA ASP A 112 11.09 -6.14 2.26
C ASP A 112 12.21 -6.79 1.43
N ALA A 113 13.01 -5.96 0.75
CA ALA A 113 14.10 -6.44 -0.10
C ALA A 113 15.22 -7.14 0.69
N SER A 114 15.33 -6.92 2.00
CA SER A 114 16.34 -7.50 2.86
C SER A 114 15.96 -8.89 3.43
N HIS A 115 14.72 -9.34 3.18
CA HIS A 115 14.25 -10.60 3.75
C HIS A 115 14.81 -11.80 2.95
N PRO A 116 15.34 -12.86 3.60
CA PRO A 116 15.91 -14.00 2.90
C PRO A 116 14.90 -14.74 2.00
N ASN A 117 13.62 -14.74 2.37
CA ASN A 117 12.54 -15.38 1.61
C ASN A 117 11.70 -14.34 0.82
N VAL A 118 12.34 -13.32 0.26
CA VAL A 118 11.65 -12.18 -0.40
C VAL A 118 10.74 -12.66 -1.54
N LEU A 119 11.17 -13.58 -2.39
CA LEU A 119 10.35 -14.09 -3.50
C LEU A 119 9.14 -14.90 -3.02
N GLU A 120 9.27 -15.66 -1.93
CA GLU A 120 8.15 -16.38 -1.31
C GLU A 120 7.12 -15.39 -0.73
N HIS A 121 7.57 -14.29 -0.14
CA HIS A 121 6.68 -13.22 0.35
C HIS A 121 5.94 -12.54 -0.80
N ILE A 122 6.61 -12.27 -1.92
CA ILE A 122 5.98 -11.72 -3.13
C ILE A 122 4.88 -12.67 -3.63
N SER A 123 5.21 -13.95 -3.81
CA SER A 123 4.24 -14.96 -4.25
C SER A 123 3.04 -15.05 -3.30
N SER A 124 3.28 -15.11 -1.98
CA SER A 124 2.21 -15.19 -0.98
C SER A 124 1.25 -13.99 -1.03
N VAL A 125 1.75 -12.79 -1.34
CA VAL A 125 0.91 -11.60 -1.51
C VAL A 125 0.08 -11.70 -2.78
N HIS A 126 0.66 -12.16 -3.89
CA HIS A 126 -0.06 -12.39 -5.14
C HIS A 126 -1.16 -13.43 -4.99
N ASP A 127 -0.92 -14.53 -4.27
CA ASP A 127 -1.92 -15.56 -3.99
C ASP A 127 -3.12 -14.95 -3.27
N VAL A 128 -2.89 -14.15 -2.22
CA VAL A 128 -3.96 -13.47 -1.48
C VAL A 128 -4.70 -12.47 -2.36
N LEU A 129 -4.00 -11.68 -3.18
CA LEU A 129 -4.65 -10.74 -4.10
C LEU A 129 -5.50 -11.46 -5.16
N SER A 130 -5.08 -12.65 -5.60
CA SER A 130 -5.85 -13.52 -6.49
C SER A 130 -7.13 -14.01 -5.83
N ASP A 131 -7.06 -14.50 -4.58
CA ASP A 131 -8.21 -14.93 -3.80
C ASP A 131 -9.22 -13.80 -3.56
N LEU A 132 -8.74 -12.55 -3.58
CA LEU A 132 -9.56 -11.34 -3.45
C LEU A 132 -10.14 -10.82 -4.78
N GLY A 133 -9.78 -11.42 -5.91
CA GLY A 133 -10.13 -10.89 -7.23
C GLY A 133 -9.50 -9.52 -7.52
N ALA A 134 -8.34 -9.22 -6.93
CA ALA A 134 -7.65 -7.94 -7.05
C ALA A 134 -6.35 -8.02 -7.88
N VAL A 135 -6.07 -9.17 -8.50
CA VAL A 135 -4.86 -9.43 -9.28
C VAL A 135 -4.77 -8.56 -10.54
N ASP A 136 -5.93 -8.19 -11.12
CA ASP A 136 -6.01 -7.39 -12.34
C ASP A 136 -5.87 -5.88 -12.08
N LYS A 137 -5.76 -5.46 -10.82
CA LYS A 137 -5.55 -4.05 -10.51
C LYS A 137 -4.12 -3.61 -10.85
N PRO A 138 -3.96 -2.38 -11.35
CA PRO A 138 -2.63 -1.80 -11.57
C PRO A 138 -1.81 -1.89 -10.29
N MET A 139 -0.61 -2.49 -10.39
CA MET A 139 0.24 -2.71 -9.23
C MET A 139 1.65 -2.17 -9.45
N ILE A 140 2.14 -1.41 -8.48
CA ILE A 140 3.51 -0.89 -8.43
C ILE A 140 4.25 -1.65 -7.33
N THR A 141 5.32 -2.37 -7.67
CA THR A 141 6.14 -3.05 -6.67
C THR A 141 7.25 -2.14 -6.17
N VAL A 142 7.35 -1.98 -4.86
CA VAL A 142 8.39 -1.20 -4.17
C VAL A 142 9.30 -2.16 -3.39
N LEU A 143 10.56 -2.23 -3.79
CA LEU A 143 11.61 -2.92 -3.05
C LEU A 143 12.10 -2.00 -1.92
N ASN A 144 11.42 -2.11 -0.78
CA ASN A 144 11.70 -1.31 0.42
C ASN A 144 12.84 -1.93 1.24
N LYS A 145 13.40 -1.16 2.17
CA LYS A 145 14.57 -1.50 3.00
C LYS A 145 15.83 -1.80 2.18
N ALA A 146 15.95 -1.20 1.00
CA ALA A 146 17.08 -1.41 0.10
C ALA A 146 18.42 -0.92 0.70
N ASP A 147 18.37 -0.08 1.73
CA ASP A 147 19.52 0.32 2.55
C ASP A 147 20.19 -0.85 3.30
N ARG A 148 19.49 -1.97 3.46
CA ARG A 148 19.95 -3.18 4.15
C ARG A 148 20.43 -4.28 3.20
N VAL A 149 20.39 -4.04 1.89
CA VAL A 149 20.70 -5.03 0.86
C VAL A 149 22.00 -4.67 0.15
N ARG A 150 22.86 -5.66 -0.09
CA ARG A 150 24.07 -5.45 -0.91
C ARG A 150 23.68 -5.14 -2.36
N LYS A 151 24.49 -4.36 -3.05
CA LYS A 151 24.21 -3.91 -4.43
C LYS A 151 23.98 -5.09 -5.40
N GLU A 152 24.76 -6.16 -5.24
CA GLU A 152 24.70 -7.36 -6.08
C GLU A 152 23.38 -8.11 -5.88
N ASP A 153 22.97 -8.29 -4.62
CA ASP A 153 21.71 -8.97 -4.26
C ASP A 153 20.50 -8.14 -4.69
N LEU A 154 20.58 -6.82 -4.56
CA LEU A 154 19.53 -5.91 -5.02
C LEU A 154 19.40 -5.92 -6.54
N ALA A 155 20.52 -5.92 -7.28
CA ALA A 155 20.51 -6.02 -8.73
C ALA A 155 19.89 -7.33 -9.22
N TRP A 156 20.21 -8.44 -8.54
CA TRP A 156 19.58 -9.73 -8.82
C TRP A 156 18.07 -9.68 -8.55
N LEU A 157 17.63 -9.11 -7.44
CA LEU A 157 16.22 -9.03 -7.08
C LEU A 157 15.42 -8.13 -8.07
N VAL A 158 16.01 -7.03 -8.51
CA VAL A 158 15.42 -6.14 -9.53
C VAL A 158 15.16 -6.90 -10.82
N ALA A 159 16.04 -7.83 -11.20
CA ALA A 159 15.86 -8.66 -12.41
C ALA A 159 14.72 -9.70 -12.26
N GLN A 160 14.30 -10.03 -11.04
CA GLN A 160 13.21 -10.99 -10.77
C GLN A 160 11.83 -10.33 -10.71
N VAL A 161 11.76 -9.00 -10.58
CA VAL A 161 10.50 -8.27 -10.36
C VAL A 161 10.25 -7.28 -11.52
N PRO A 162 9.07 -7.28 -12.14
CA PRO A 162 8.78 -6.36 -13.23
C PRO A 162 8.78 -4.89 -12.75
N ASN A 163 9.63 -4.07 -13.36
CA ASN A 163 9.71 -2.60 -13.18
C ASN A 163 9.58 -2.13 -11.71
N PRO A 164 10.38 -2.67 -10.76
CA PRO A 164 10.25 -2.31 -9.36
C PRO A 164 10.81 -0.91 -9.09
N VAL A 165 10.24 -0.23 -8.10
CA VAL A 165 10.81 1.00 -7.55
C VAL A 165 11.67 0.64 -6.34
N ILE A 166 12.94 1.03 -6.35
CA ILE A 166 13.86 0.81 -5.23
C ILE A 166 13.71 1.96 -4.23
N ALA A 167 13.51 1.63 -2.94
CA ALA A 167 13.32 2.63 -1.91
C ALA A 167 13.84 2.19 -0.52
N SER A 168 14.02 3.16 0.34
CA SER A 168 14.12 2.98 1.78
C SER A 168 13.24 4.02 2.48
N ALA A 169 12.16 3.56 3.10
CA ALA A 169 11.27 4.43 3.85
C ALA A 169 12.00 5.08 5.04
N THR A 170 12.88 4.35 5.73
CA THR A 170 13.65 4.82 6.87
C THR A 170 14.70 5.85 6.47
N MET A 171 15.45 5.57 5.40
CA MET A 171 16.48 6.48 4.88
C MET A 171 15.91 7.57 3.97
N ARG A 172 14.59 7.55 3.72
CA ARG A 172 13.84 8.52 2.90
C ARG A 172 14.39 8.68 1.47
N PHE A 173 14.93 7.62 0.88
CA PHE A 173 15.32 7.65 -0.53
C PHE A 173 14.32 6.85 -1.40
N GLY A 174 14.25 7.18 -2.72
CA GLY A 174 13.33 6.56 -3.67
C GLY A 174 11.87 7.02 -3.55
N LEU A 175 11.53 7.88 -2.56
CA LEU A 175 10.16 8.33 -2.32
C LEU A 175 9.60 9.13 -3.51
N GLY A 176 10.42 10.01 -4.10
CA GLY A 176 10.04 10.76 -5.30
C GLY A 176 9.77 9.84 -6.50
N SER A 177 10.56 8.79 -6.66
CA SER A 177 10.36 7.79 -7.73
C SER A 177 9.05 7.03 -7.55
N ILE A 178 8.65 6.73 -6.30
CA ILE A 178 7.34 6.13 -6.00
C ILE A 178 6.22 7.07 -6.40
N LEU A 179 6.27 8.35 -6.00
CA LEU A 179 5.23 9.34 -6.34
C LEU A 179 5.13 9.58 -7.85
N ASN A 180 6.27 9.64 -8.56
CA ASN A 180 6.29 9.74 -10.02
C ASN A 180 5.63 8.51 -10.69
N LYS A 181 5.93 7.31 -10.18
CA LYS A 181 5.33 6.08 -10.73
C LYS A 181 3.84 5.99 -10.45
N ILE A 182 3.38 6.44 -9.27
CA ILE A 182 1.94 6.56 -8.96
C ILE A 182 1.28 7.53 -9.93
N GLN A 183 1.87 8.70 -10.19
CA GLN A 183 1.34 9.67 -11.13
C GLN A 183 1.23 9.11 -12.55
N GLU A 184 2.26 8.42 -13.04
CA GLU A 184 2.27 7.75 -14.34
C GLU A 184 1.10 6.79 -14.47
N VAL A 185 0.93 5.87 -13.51
CA VAL A 185 -0.13 4.86 -13.51
C VAL A 185 -1.53 5.51 -13.38
N ILE A 186 -1.70 6.54 -12.55
CA ILE A 186 -2.97 7.28 -12.46
C ILE A 186 -3.34 7.89 -13.82
N SER A 187 -2.37 8.45 -14.54
CA SER A 187 -2.61 9.03 -15.86
C SER A 187 -3.10 8.02 -16.88
N GLU A 188 -2.67 6.77 -16.76
CA GLU A 188 -3.06 5.67 -17.65
C GLU A 188 -4.46 5.12 -17.31
N VAL A 189 -4.75 4.91 -16.01
CA VAL A 189 -5.96 4.18 -15.57
C VAL A 189 -7.12 5.10 -15.18
N CYS A 190 -6.86 6.37 -14.86
CA CYS A 190 -7.87 7.34 -14.43
C CYS A 190 -7.73 8.70 -15.16
N PRO A 191 -7.72 8.75 -16.49
CA PRO A 191 -7.45 9.99 -17.24
C PRO A 191 -8.45 11.12 -16.96
N GLU A 192 -9.69 10.80 -16.54
CA GLU A 192 -10.71 11.80 -16.22
C GLU A 192 -10.48 12.49 -14.87
N ARG A 193 -9.70 11.89 -13.98
CA ARG A 193 -9.45 12.41 -12.62
C ARG A 193 -8.36 13.48 -12.55
N GLN A 194 -7.59 13.67 -13.62
CA GLN A 194 -6.60 14.75 -13.74
C GLN A 194 -7.20 16.15 -13.94
N LYS A 195 -8.46 16.28 -14.34
CA LYS A 195 -9.11 17.57 -14.67
C LYS A 195 -9.41 18.46 -13.47
N TYR A 196 -9.16 18.01 -12.24
CA TYR A 196 -9.43 18.77 -11.00
C TYR A 196 -8.19 19.46 -10.42
N SER A 197 -7.09 19.60 -11.21
CA SER A 197 -5.83 20.25 -10.83
C SER A 197 -5.69 21.65 -11.42
N ALA A 198 -6.77 22.39 -11.54
CA ALA A 198 -6.75 23.80 -11.98
C ALA A 198 -7.36 24.70 -10.91
#